data_521d9762362821bbf4970196d970bace
#
_entry.id   521d9762362821bbf4970196d970bace
#
_cell.length_a   1.000
_cell.length_b   1.000
_cell.length_c   1.000
_cell.angle_alpha   90.00
_cell.angle_beta   90.00
_cell.angle_gamma   90.00
#
_symmetry.space_group_name_H-M   'P 1'
#
loop_
_entity.id
_entity.type
_entity.pdbx_description
1 polymer ?
#
loop_
_entity_poly.entity_id
_entity_poly.type
_entity_poly.pdbx_seq_one_letter_code
_entity_poly.pdbx_strand_id
1 'polypeptide(L)'
;MCGRSPRRWTESYPPRLWRATGAILDLDIMTMRKRTWKSLHATSLSEAFELCVEHAAEHRRPAKVLADLMGVEVKTLYRWLADTSMPLNRVRQFEEFCGARFVSEYLCIADGRRVVIEIPTGRRPRVTDLASLQSAFADAAAVLCRYYESGHEQVEAVAALTHAMTQAGYHRENVTKDRAPELRFDAAEAE
;
A
#
# COMPACT_ATOMS: atom_id res chain seq x y z
N MET A 1 45.72 18.62 -17.09
CA MET A 1 45.42 17.45 -17.94
C MET A 1 45.24 16.24 -17.02
N CYS A 2 44.06 15.96 -16.60
CA CYS A 2 43.70 14.75 -15.82
C CYS A 2 42.57 14.06 -16.55
N GLY A 3 42.94 13.06 -17.34
CA GLY A 3 42.02 12.17 -18.01
C GLY A 3 41.37 11.20 -17.01
N ARG A 4 40.09 11.31 -16.77
CA ARG A 4 39.32 10.25 -16.14
C ARG A 4 38.65 9.42 -17.26
N SER A 5 39.15 8.20 -17.44
CA SER A 5 38.55 7.21 -18.32
C SER A 5 37.14 6.84 -17.83
N PRO A 6 36.18 6.62 -18.72
CA PRO A 6 34.84 6.16 -18.35
C PRO A 6 34.94 4.71 -17.87
N ARG A 7 34.53 4.46 -16.64
CA ARG A 7 34.34 3.09 -16.13
C ARG A 7 33.25 2.42 -16.94
N ARG A 8 33.65 1.39 -17.63
CA ARG A 8 32.80 0.48 -18.39
C ARG A 8 31.91 -0.26 -17.37
N TRP A 9 30.62 0.03 -17.36
CA TRP A 9 29.61 -0.73 -16.63
C TRP A 9 29.34 -2.01 -17.39
N THR A 10 30.22 -2.99 -17.21
CA THR A 10 29.96 -4.36 -17.60
C THR A 10 29.49 -5.12 -16.37
N GLU A 11 28.28 -5.63 -16.44
CA GLU A 11 27.85 -6.87 -15.80
C GLU A 11 28.36 -7.18 -14.39
N SER A 12 27.82 -6.49 -13.39
CA SER A 12 27.75 -7.08 -12.06
C SER A 12 26.64 -6.43 -11.23
N TYR A 13 25.41 -6.69 -11.58
CA TYR A 13 24.36 -6.73 -10.58
C TYR A 13 24.70 -7.91 -9.67
N PRO A 14 24.85 -7.72 -8.36
CA PRO A 14 25.02 -8.85 -7.48
C PRO A 14 23.71 -9.66 -7.50
N PRO A 15 23.76 -10.91 -7.92
CA PRO A 15 22.61 -11.80 -7.78
C PRO A 15 22.56 -12.27 -6.32
N ARG A 16 22.19 -11.39 -5.39
CA ARG A 16 22.10 -11.78 -3.97
C ARG A 16 20.83 -12.48 -3.58
N LEU A 17 19.90 -12.73 -4.53
CA LEU A 17 18.67 -13.46 -4.24
C LEU A 17 18.44 -14.72 -5.10
N TRP A 18 19.38 -15.10 -6.01
CA TRP A 18 19.18 -16.25 -6.90
C TRP A 18 20.21 -17.36 -6.77
N ARG A 19 21.12 -17.31 -5.80
CA ARG A 19 22.02 -18.42 -5.49
C ARG A 19 22.05 -18.72 -3.99
N ALA A 20 20.97 -19.27 -3.49
CA ALA A 20 21.04 -20.19 -2.38
C ALA A 20 20.99 -21.58 -2.98
N THR A 21 22.19 -22.11 -3.20
CA THR A 21 22.61 -23.52 -3.09
C THR A 21 21.46 -24.53 -2.98
N GLY A 22 21.31 -25.35 -4.00
CA GLY A 22 20.48 -26.55 -4.00
C GLY A 22 20.94 -27.54 -2.93
N ALA A 23 20.37 -27.49 -1.76
CA ALA A 23 20.43 -28.52 -0.74
C ALA A 23 19.41 -28.37 0.41
N ILE A 24 18.50 -27.36 0.38
CA ILE A 24 17.41 -27.26 1.37
C ILE A 24 16.12 -26.96 0.61
N LEU A 25 15.74 -27.85 -0.30
CA LEU A 25 14.63 -27.63 -1.23
C LEU A 25 13.43 -28.54 -1.00
N ASP A 26 13.29 -29.17 0.18
CA ASP A 26 12.17 -30.12 0.34
C ASP A 26 11.28 -29.94 1.58
N LEU A 27 11.47 -28.92 2.41
CA LEU A 27 10.58 -28.72 3.56
C LEU A 27 9.82 -27.38 3.61
N ASP A 28 10.14 -26.40 2.80
CA ASP A 28 9.47 -25.08 2.86
C ASP A 28 8.37 -24.86 1.79
N ILE A 29 8.12 -25.82 0.93
CA ILE A 29 7.09 -25.71 -0.13
C ILE A 29 5.66 -25.88 0.44
N MET A 30 5.51 -26.35 1.67
CA MET A 30 4.18 -26.68 2.23
C MET A 30 3.56 -25.61 3.13
N THR A 31 4.23 -24.50 3.40
CA THR A 31 3.63 -23.39 4.14
C THR A 31 3.95 -22.04 3.50
N MET A 32 3.57 -21.80 2.26
CA MET A 32 3.39 -20.43 1.78
C MET A 32 2.23 -19.82 2.56
N ARG A 33 2.51 -19.32 3.75
CA ARG A 33 1.63 -18.41 4.45
C ARG A 33 1.37 -17.25 3.48
N LYS A 34 0.16 -17.18 2.95
CA LYS A 34 -0.27 -16.09 2.08
C LYS A 34 0.07 -14.76 2.77
N ARG A 35 1.01 -14.02 2.21
CA ARG A 35 1.51 -12.77 2.79
C ARG A 35 0.34 -11.81 2.97
N THR A 36 0.18 -11.28 4.17
CA THR A 36 -0.90 -10.34 4.46
C THR A 36 -0.45 -8.93 4.07
N TRP A 37 -0.65 -8.57 2.82
CA TRP A 37 -0.23 -7.28 2.24
C TRP A 37 -0.76 -6.06 3.00
N LYS A 38 -1.97 -6.17 3.55
CA LYS A 38 -2.65 -5.08 4.28
C LYS A 38 -1.96 -4.63 5.57
N SER A 39 -1.10 -5.46 6.15
CA SER A 39 -0.38 -5.14 7.40
C SER A 39 1.06 -4.71 7.17
N LEU A 40 1.49 -4.63 5.91
CA LEU A 40 2.86 -4.23 5.56
C LEU A 40 2.93 -2.72 5.37
N HIS A 41 3.85 -2.09 6.08
CA HIS A 41 4.16 -0.68 5.92
C HIS A 41 5.65 -0.55 5.57
N ALA A 42 5.94 0.21 4.53
CA ALA A 42 7.30 0.47 4.12
C ALA A 42 8.00 1.42 5.11
N THR A 43 9.24 1.12 5.48
CA THR A 43 10.07 1.97 6.34
C THR A 43 10.95 2.94 5.53
N SER A 44 11.08 2.70 4.24
CA SER A 44 11.84 3.55 3.31
C SER A 44 11.16 3.62 1.93
N LEU A 45 11.52 4.64 1.16
CA LEU A 45 11.00 4.80 -0.20
C LEU A 45 11.44 3.65 -1.12
N SER A 46 12.66 3.15 -0.95
CA SER A 46 13.15 1.98 -1.70
C SER A 46 12.32 0.75 -1.42
N GLU A 47 12.08 0.46 -0.13
CA GLU A 47 11.23 -0.65 0.29
C GLU A 47 9.79 -0.52 -0.22
N ALA A 48 9.24 0.70 -0.26
CA ALA A 48 7.90 0.94 -0.81
C ALA A 48 7.81 0.57 -2.30
N PHE A 49 8.83 0.90 -3.08
CA PHE A 49 8.91 0.47 -4.47
C PHE A 49 9.06 -1.05 -4.62
N GLU A 50 9.91 -1.67 -3.79
CA GLU A 50 10.11 -3.12 -3.79
C GLU A 50 8.81 -3.86 -3.47
N LEU A 51 8.08 -3.43 -2.44
CA LEU A 51 6.78 -4.01 -2.07
C LEU A 51 5.74 -3.87 -3.19
N CYS A 52 5.71 -2.74 -3.90
CA CYS A 52 4.83 -2.58 -5.07
C CYS A 52 5.18 -3.59 -6.17
N VAL A 53 6.46 -3.78 -6.49
CA VAL A 53 6.90 -4.73 -7.53
C VAL A 53 6.63 -6.18 -7.11
N GLU A 54 6.89 -6.53 -5.85
CA GLU A 54 6.60 -7.86 -5.30
C GLU A 54 5.09 -8.16 -5.37
N HIS A 55 4.25 -7.22 -4.94
CA HIS A 55 2.80 -7.36 -5.04
C HIS A 55 2.35 -7.58 -6.49
N ALA A 56 2.88 -6.80 -7.43
CA ALA A 56 2.58 -6.95 -8.85
C ALA A 56 3.02 -8.31 -9.40
N ALA A 57 4.19 -8.80 -8.98
CA ALA A 57 4.71 -10.11 -9.39
C ALA A 57 3.81 -11.26 -8.91
N GLU A 58 3.30 -11.23 -7.68
CA GLU A 58 2.31 -12.21 -7.19
C GLU A 58 1.02 -12.19 -8.03
N HIS A 59 0.65 -11.03 -8.57
CA HIS A 59 -0.51 -10.86 -9.46
C HIS A 59 -0.16 -11.04 -10.94
N ARG A 60 0.93 -11.77 -11.25
CA ARG A 60 1.39 -12.08 -12.62
C ARG A 60 1.76 -10.85 -13.46
N ARG A 61 2.18 -9.76 -12.82
CA ARG A 61 2.67 -8.54 -13.47
C ARG A 61 4.14 -8.28 -13.13
N PRO A 62 5.08 -9.05 -13.71
CA PRO A 62 6.51 -8.83 -13.50
C PRO A 62 6.94 -7.44 -14.02
N ALA A 63 8.11 -6.96 -13.59
CA ALA A 63 8.63 -5.63 -13.93
C ALA A 63 8.64 -5.33 -15.44
N LYS A 64 8.84 -6.35 -16.30
CA LYS A 64 8.76 -6.20 -17.75
C LYS A 64 7.37 -5.77 -18.21
N VAL A 65 6.34 -6.44 -17.68
CA VAL A 65 4.93 -6.13 -17.99
C VAL A 65 4.56 -4.74 -17.45
N LEU A 66 5.06 -4.37 -16.26
CA LEU A 66 4.86 -3.03 -15.71
C LEU A 66 5.49 -1.96 -16.62
N ALA A 67 6.70 -2.17 -17.10
CA ALA A 67 7.37 -1.24 -18.02
C ALA A 67 6.57 -1.07 -19.32
N ASP A 68 6.09 -2.17 -19.90
CA ASP A 68 5.26 -2.16 -21.11
C ASP A 68 3.94 -1.38 -20.87
N LEU A 69 3.25 -1.62 -19.75
CA LEU A 69 2.02 -0.90 -19.38
C LEU A 69 2.27 0.60 -19.14
N MET A 70 3.43 0.96 -18.59
CA MET A 70 3.82 2.35 -18.37
C MET A 70 4.33 3.06 -19.65
N GLY A 71 4.55 2.31 -20.74
CA GLY A 71 5.12 2.83 -21.97
C GLY A 71 6.57 3.30 -21.83
N VAL A 72 7.37 2.59 -21.01
CA VAL A 72 8.78 2.91 -20.76
C VAL A 72 9.67 1.70 -21.02
N GLU A 73 10.95 1.95 -21.30
CA GLU A 73 11.91 0.86 -21.39
C GLU A 73 12.13 0.20 -20.01
N VAL A 74 12.27 -1.10 -20.00
CA VAL A 74 12.53 -1.90 -18.77
C VAL A 74 13.76 -1.38 -18.01
N LYS A 75 14.82 -0.96 -18.73
CA LYS A 75 16.03 -0.37 -18.14
C LYS A 75 15.73 0.95 -17.41
N THR A 76 14.82 1.75 -17.95
CA THR A 76 14.39 3.01 -17.35
C THR A 76 13.61 2.76 -16.06
N LEU A 77 12.70 1.78 -16.06
CA LEU A 77 11.98 1.38 -14.85
C LEU A 77 12.95 0.90 -13.77
N TYR A 78 13.86 -0.02 -14.09
CA TYR A 78 14.87 -0.50 -13.11
C TYR A 78 15.74 0.62 -12.55
N ARG A 79 16.13 1.60 -13.37
CA ARG A 79 16.87 2.77 -12.90
C ARG A 79 16.05 3.60 -11.90
N TRP A 80 14.78 3.85 -12.20
CA TRP A 80 13.90 4.58 -11.29
C TRP A 80 13.72 3.85 -9.95
N LEU A 81 13.59 2.53 -9.98
CA LEU A 81 13.46 1.72 -8.77
C LEU A 81 14.77 1.71 -7.96
N ALA A 82 15.91 1.55 -8.61
CA ALA A 82 17.21 1.49 -7.95
C ALA A 82 17.63 2.83 -7.33
N ASP A 83 17.40 3.94 -8.04
CA ASP A 83 17.80 5.28 -7.62
C ASP A 83 16.68 6.01 -6.86
N THR A 84 15.51 5.37 -6.65
CA THR A 84 14.29 5.99 -6.12
C THR A 84 13.94 7.32 -6.83
N SER A 85 14.24 7.40 -8.13
CA SER A 85 14.17 8.61 -8.94
C SER A 85 12.97 8.64 -9.90
N MET A 86 11.92 7.86 -9.60
CA MET A 86 10.70 7.84 -10.41
C MET A 86 10.05 9.24 -10.41
N PRO A 87 9.73 9.82 -11.58
CA PRO A 87 9.01 11.07 -11.65
C PRO A 87 7.65 11.00 -10.94
N LEU A 88 7.31 12.02 -10.15
CA LEU A 88 6.11 12.01 -9.31
C LEU A 88 4.82 11.78 -10.12
N ASN A 89 4.75 12.33 -11.34
CA ASN A 89 3.61 12.11 -12.24
C ASN A 89 3.49 10.65 -12.73
N ARG A 90 4.52 9.83 -12.57
CA ARG A 90 4.52 8.41 -12.93
C ARG A 90 4.23 7.49 -11.74
N VAL A 91 4.42 7.96 -10.52
CA VAL A 91 4.19 7.15 -9.31
C VAL A 91 2.76 6.64 -9.25
N ARG A 92 1.76 7.50 -9.47
CA ARG A 92 0.35 7.08 -9.46
C ARG A 92 0.04 6.02 -10.51
N GLN A 93 0.56 6.18 -11.72
CA GLN A 93 0.41 5.19 -12.80
C GLN A 93 1.08 3.86 -12.45
N PHE A 94 2.28 3.92 -11.86
CA PHE A 94 3.02 2.75 -11.41
C PHE A 94 2.24 1.97 -10.35
N GLU A 95 1.74 2.64 -9.32
CA GLU A 95 0.94 2.03 -8.25
C GLU A 95 -0.36 1.40 -8.77
N GLU A 96 -1.04 2.06 -9.71
CA GLU A 96 -2.24 1.53 -10.34
C GLU A 96 -1.96 0.22 -11.08
N PHE A 97 -0.85 0.15 -11.81
CA PHE A 97 -0.46 -1.07 -12.50
C PHE A 97 0.08 -2.15 -11.56
N CYS A 98 0.69 -1.77 -10.44
CA CYS A 98 1.09 -2.71 -9.40
C CYS A 98 -0.11 -3.26 -8.61
N GLY A 99 -1.21 -2.50 -8.53
CA GLY A 99 -2.37 -2.81 -7.70
C GLY A 99 -2.11 -2.62 -6.20
N ALA A 100 -1.11 -1.83 -5.83
CA ALA A 100 -0.72 -1.52 -4.45
C ALA A 100 -0.26 -0.07 -4.33
N ARG A 101 -0.39 0.55 -3.15
CA ARG A 101 -0.15 1.97 -2.91
C ARG A 101 0.91 2.25 -1.85
N PHE A 102 1.90 1.37 -1.70
CA PHE A 102 2.94 1.49 -0.68
C PHE A 102 3.78 2.77 -0.78
N VAL A 103 4.02 3.28 -2.02
CA VAL A 103 4.80 4.51 -2.21
C VAL A 103 4.00 5.73 -1.73
N SER A 104 2.74 5.84 -2.12
CA SER A 104 1.84 6.92 -1.68
C SER A 104 1.61 6.89 -0.17
N GLU A 105 1.42 5.69 0.41
CA GLU A 105 1.28 5.50 1.85
C GLU A 105 2.53 5.94 2.59
N TYR A 106 3.71 5.49 2.14
CA TYR A 106 4.99 5.90 2.72
C TYR A 106 5.15 7.42 2.69
N LEU A 107 4.91 8.06 1.55
CA LEU A 107 5.02 9.51 1.43
C LEU A 107 4.03 10.28 2.33
N CYS A 108 2.86 9.70 2.59
CA CYS A 108 1.90 10.30 3.51
C CYS A 108 2.33 10.22 4.97
N ILE A 109 2.96 9.12 5.40
CA ILE A 109 3.31 8.88 6.81
C ILE A 109 4.75 9.27 7.15
N ALA A 110 5.61 9.52 6.16
CA ALA A 110 7.05 9.74 6.35
C ALA A 110 7.39 10.92 7.28
N ASP A 111 6.55 11.95 7.33
CA ASP A 111 6.73 13.10 8.23
C ASP A 111 6.12 12.88 9.64
N GLY A 112 5.52 11.70 9.89
CA GLY A 112 4.97 11.28 11.20
C GLY A 112 3.75 12.05 11.70
N ARG A 113 3.15 12.91 10.86
CA ARG A 113 1.99 13.75 11.22
C ARG A 113 0.69 13.35 10.52
N ARG A 114 0.72 12.29 9.74
CA ARG A 114 -0.42 11.80 8.98
C ARG A 114 -0.64 10.32 9.24
N VAL A 115 -1.87 9.92 9.20
CA VAL A 115 -2.29 8.52 9.30
C VAL A 115 -3.04 8.17 8.03
N VAL A 116 -2.69 7.04 7.43
CA VAL A 116 -3.41 6.48 6.29
C VAL A 116 -4.44 5.49 6.81
N ILE A 117 -5.69 5.69 6.42
CA ILE A 117 -6.80 4.80 6.76
C ILE A 117 -7.49 4.35 5.47
N GLU A 118 -7.85 3.07 5.39
CA GLU A 118 -8.70 2.57 4.31
C GLU A 118 -10.15 2.98 4.58
N ILE A 119 -10.75 3.72 3.67
CA ILE A 119 -12.17 4.10 3.75
C ILE A 119 -12.99 3.03 3.01
N PRO A 120 -13.89 2.32 3.69
CA PRO A 120 -14.76 1.35 3.04
C PRO A 120 -15.61 2.02 1.97
N THR A 121 -15.65 1.44 0.78
CA THR A 121 -16.49 1.88 -0.34
C THR A 121 -17.66 0.90 -0.53
N GLY A 122 -18.75 1.36 -1.09
CA GLY A 122 -19.74 0.43 -1.62
C GLY A 122 -21.20 0.84 -1.43
N ARG A 123 -21.77 0.83 -0.25
CA ARG A 123 -23.22 1.06 -0.09
C ARG A 123 -23.52 2.45 0.45
N ARG A 124 -24.74 2.93 0.15
CA ARG A 124 -25.26 4.14 0.80
C ARG A 124 -25.41 3.91 2.31
N PRO A 125 -25.01 4.89 3.15
CA PRO A 125 -25.16 4.80 4.59
C PRO A 125 -26.66 4.73 4.97
N ARG A 126 -26.94 3.94 5.99
CA ARG A 126 -28.25 3.84 6.62
C ARG A 126 -28.20 4.46 8.01
N VAL A 127 -29.36 4.76 8.58
CA VAL A 127 -29.44 5.26 9.97
C VAL A 127 -28.82 4.28 10.97
N THR A 128 -28.87 2.97 10.69
CA THR A 128 -28.21 1.92 11.49
C THR A 128 -26.69 2.05 11.50
N ASP A 129 -26.08 2.58 10.46
CA ASP A 129 -24.62 2.75 10.37
C ASP A 129 -24.15 3.89 11.31
N LEU A 130 -25.04 4.80 11.69
CA LEU A 130 -24.76 5.81 12.71
C LEU A 130 -24.60 5.18 14.10
N ALA A 131 -25.36 4.15 14.43
CA ALA A 131 -25.17 3.42 15.68
C ALA A 131 -23.81 2.71 15.72
N SER A 132 -23.36 2.16 14.59
CA SER A 132 -22.03 1.56 14.47
C SER A 132 -20.92 2.60 14.68
N LEU A 133 -21.10 3.82 14.17
CA LEU A 133 -20.17 4.93 14.39
C LEU A 133 -20.12 5.30 15.88
N GLN A 134 -21.27 5.42 16.54
CA GLN A 134 -21.33 5.75 17.98
C GLN A 134 -20.65 4.66 18.82
N SER A 135 -20.91 3.37 18.51
CA SER A 135 -20.25 2.25 19.19
C SER A 135 -18.72 2.32 19.02
N ALA A 136 -18.22 2.54 17.80
CA ALA A 136 -16.80 2.60 17.53
C ALA A 136 -16.11 3.74 18.32
N PHE A 137 -16.76 4.90 18.46
CA PHE A 137 -16.22 5.98 19.29
C PHE A 137 -16.27 5.66 20.80
N ALA A 138 -17.33 5.03 21.28
CA ALA A 138 -17.45 4.63 22.68
C ALA A 138 -16.38 3.59 23.04
N ASP A 139 -16.18 2.58 22.17
CA ASP A 139 -15.15 1.54 22.35
C ASP A 139 -13.74 2.15 22.35
N ALA A 140 -13.45 3.06 21.42
CA ALA A 140 -12.16 3.75 21.35
C ALA A 140 -11.91 4.59 22.62
N ALA A 141 -12.93 5.29 23.13
CA ALA A 141 -12.81 6.06 24.35
C ALA A 141 -12.57 5.16 25.57
N ALA A 142 -13.26 4.03 25.68
CA ALA A 142 -13.09 3.08 26.77
C ALA A 142 -11.68 2.47 26.79
N VAL A 143 -11.16 2.08 25.61
CA VAL A 143 -9.79 1.55 25.50
C VAL A 143 -8.76 2.62 25.84
N LEU A 144 -8.96 3.88 25.39
CA LEU A 144 -8.07 4.99 25.73
C LEU A 144 -8.03 5.29 27.23
N CYS A 145 -9.17 5.25 27.92
CA CYS A 145 -9.19 5.43 29.36
C CYS A 145 -8.32 4.37 30.04
N ARG A 146 -8.48 3.10 29.69
CA ARG A 146 -7.64 2.02 30.23
C ARG A 146 -6.16 2.21 29.94
N TYR A 147 -5.83 2.62 28.71
CA TYR A 147 -4.46 2.88 28.31
C TYR A 147 -3.82 4.01 29.15
N TYR A 148 -4.53 5.12 29.36
CA TYR A 148 -4.01 6.23 30.16
C TYR A 148 -3.90 5.91 31.66
N GLU A 149 -4.72 5.01 32.18
CA GLU A 149 -4.66 4.56 33.57
C GLU A 149 -3.55 3.53 33.81
N SER A 150 -3.37 2.57 32.89
CA SER A 150 -2.49 1.43 33.08
C SER A 150 -1.15 1.54 32.33
N GLY A 151 -1.08 2.34 31.27
CA GLY A 151 0.05 2.40 30.35
C GLY A 151 0.21 1.15 29.47
N HIS A 152 -0.73 0.21 29.54
CA HIS A 152 -0.72 -1.05 28.82
C HIS A 152 -1.72 -1.01 27.66
N GLU A 153 -1.66 -2.00 26.74
CA GLU A 153 -2.61 -2.12 25.62
C GLU A 153 -2.49 -1.04 24.53
N GLN A 154 -1.27 -0.52 24.30
CA GLN A 154 -1.03 0.49 23.25
C GLN A 154 -1.53 0.04 21.87
N VAL A 155 -1.31 -1.22 21.50
CA VAL A 155 -1.71 -1.77 20.18
C VAL A 155 -3.22 -1.78 20.05
N GLU A 156 -3.94 -2.16 21.11
CA GLU A 156 -5.40 -2.18 21.14
C GLU A 156 -5.98 -0.76 21.05
N ALA A 157 -5.38 0.20 21.77
CA ALA A 157 -5.78 1.59 21.71
C ALA A 157 -5.61 2.18 20.29
N VAL A 158 -4.49 1.92 19.63
CA VAL A 158 -4.26 2.35 18.24
C VAL A 158 -5.25 1.68 17.29
N ALA A 159 -5.54 0.39 17.45
CA ALA A 159 -6.49 -0.33 16.61
C ALA A 159 -7.92 0.23 16.77
N ALA A 160 -8.37 0.47 18.01
CA ALA A 160 -9.69 1.03 18.30
C ALA A 160 -9.84 2.45 17.73
N LEU A 161 -8.82 3.29 17.86
CA LEU A 161 -8.80 4.64 17.27
C LEU A 161 -8.84 4.58 15.75
N THR A 162 -8.05 3.70 15.13
CA THR A 162 -8.04 3.52 13.68
C THR A 162 -9.41 3.06 13.17
N HIS A 163 -10.07 2.14 13.89
CA HIS A 163 -11.42 1.71 13.56
C HIS A 163 -12.43 2.87 13.63
N ALA A 164 -12.40 3.67 14.69
CA ALA A 164 -13.27 4.85 14.84
C ALA A 164 -13.03 5.88 13.72
N MET A 165 -11.77 6.14 13.37
CA MET A 165 -11.42 7.03 12.25
C MET A 165 -11.91 6.48 10.90
N THR A 166 -11.82 5.17 10.68
CA THR A 166 -12.33 4.52 9.47
C THR A 166 -13.84 4.70 9.33
N GLN A 167 -14.60 4.50 10.42
CA GLN A 167 -16.05 4.73 10.43
C GLN A 167 -16.40 6.21 10.16
N ALA A 168 -15.69 7.14 10.80
CA ALA A 168 -15.87 8.57 10.54
C ALA A 168 -15.52 8.94 9.08
N GLY A 169 -14.45 8.37 8.55
CA GLY A 169 -14.02 8.54 7.15
C GLY A 169 -15.09 8.07 6.16
N TYR A 170 -15.70 6.92 6.42
CA TYR A 170 -16.79 6.38 5.62
C TYR A 170 -17.97 7.36 5.54
N HIS A 171 -18.44 7.88 6.67
CA HIS A 171 -19.54 8.85 6.69
C HIS A 171 -19.18 10.16 6.02
N ARG A 172 -17.95 10.68 6.25
CA ARG A 172 -17.45 11.88 5.59
C ARG A 172 -17.46 11.73 4.06
N GLU A 173 -16.96 10.61 3.56
CA GLU A 173 -16.90 10.34 2.12
C GLU A 173 -18.30 10.27 1.50
N ASN A 174 -19.25 9.62 2.16
CA ASN A 174 -20.63 9.55 1.70
C ASN A 174 -21.29 10.95 1.61
N VAL A 175 -21.08 11.80 2.63
CA VAL A 175 -21.59 13.18 2.59
C VAL A 175 -20.94 13.99 1.46
N THR A 176 -19.67 13.75 1.17
CA THR A 176 -18.98 14.42 0.07
C THR A 176 -19.53 13.98 -1.28
N LYS A 177 -19.80 12.68 -1.45
CA LYS A 177 -20.37 12.11 -2.70
C LYS A 177 -21.81 12.53 -2.95
N ASP A 178 -22.61 12.80 -1.92
CA ASP A 178 -23.96 13.33 -2.09
C ASP A 178 -23.98 14.70 -2.77
N ARG A 179 -22.91 15.50 -2.60
CA ARG A 179 -22.76 16.81 -3.26
C ARG A 179 -22.26 16.75 -4.69
N ALA A 180 -21.53 15.69 -5.02
CA ALA A 180 -20.97 15.44 -6.35
C ALA A 180 -21.23 13.97 -6.72
N PRO A 181 -22.47 13.61 -7.11
CA PRO A 181 -22.78 12.22 -7.42
C PRO A 181 -21.98 11.77 -8.63
N GLU A 182 -21.21 10.71 -8.45
CA GLU A 182 -20.58 10.01 -9.56
C GLU A 182 -21.65 9.46 -10.48
N LEU A 183 -21.43 9.51 -11.79
CA LEU A 183 -22.33 8.93 -12.78
C LEU A 183 -22.49 7.44 -12.48
N ARG A 184 -23.68 7.02 -12.13
CA ARG A 184 -24.02 5.60 -11.97
C ARG A 184 -24.36 5.03 -13.33
N PHE A 185 -23.55 4.14 -13.80
CA PHE A 185 -23.93 3.21 -14.84
C PHE A 185 -24.65 2.03 -14.15
N ASP A 186 -25.87 2.25 -13.70
CA ASP A 186 -26.72 1.16 -13.29
C ASP A 186 -26.93 0.31 -14.56
N ALA A 187 -26.43 -0.92 -14.54
CA ALA A 187 -26.80 -1.90 -15.56
C ALA A 187 -28.32 -1.94 -15.56
N ALA A 188 -28.92 -1.57 -16.70
CA ALA A 188 -30.34 -1.61 -16.90
C ALA A 188 -30.86 -2.97 -16.46
N GLU A 189 -31.82 -2.98 -15.55
CA GLU A 189 -32.64 -4.13 -15.25
C GLU A 189 -33.20 -4.63 -16.57
N ALA A 190 -32.65 -5.76 -17.04
CA ALA A 190 -33.26 -6.50 -18.14
C ALA A 190 -34.51 -7.16 -17.57
N GLU A 191 -35.71 -6.65 -17.96
CA GLU A 191 -36.97 -7.36 -17.88
C GLU A 191 -36.88 -8.71 -18.64
#